data_2ba1892d5eba82fc99d691a995c4a2ee
#
_entry.id   2ba1892d5eba82fc99d691a995c4a2ee
#
_cell.length_a   1.000
_cell.length_b   1.000
_cell.length_c   1.000
_cell.angle_alpha   90.00
_cell.angle_beta   90.00
_cell.angle_gamma   90.00
#
_symmetry.space_group_name_H-M   'P 1'
#
loop_
_entity.id
_entity.type
_entity.pdbx_description
1 polymer ?
#
loop_
_entity_poly.entity_id
_entity_poly.type
_entity_poly.pdbx_seq_one_letter_code
_entity_poly.pdbx_strand_id
1 'polypeptide(L)'
;MHSIAWWPILTLLVIATVVDLYSRRIPNRLVLPFLAAGVIVTTATHGAKGLGQSLAGIALAVAVTGVLCWLRGMGMGDLKLCAAVGGWIGPAQMGTALVVTGLAGGALALIWAACHGSLSASLDGSSDLVSGFWTRGIRPHPRLVLDNPSARTMPYAPAIAIGTIFSFFTN
;
A
#
# COMPACT_ATOMS: atom_id res chain seq x y z
N MET A 1 -5.59 -7.62 -21.22
CA MET A 1 -5.75 -8.23 -19.88
C MET A 1 -6.61 -7.41 -18.90
N HIS A 2 -7.10 -6.23 -19.29
CA HIS A 2 -7.61 -5.21 -18.36
C HIS A 2 -9.06 -5.40 -17.88
N SER A 3 -9.92 -6.14 -18.61
CA SER A 3 -11.37 -6.10 -18.35
C SER A 3 -11.86 -6.92 -17.15
N ILE A 4 -11.22 -8.05 -16.84
CA ILE A 4 -11.70 -8.98 -15.80
C ILE A 4 -11.23 -8.55 -14.39
N ALA A 5 -10.04 -7.95 -14.27
CA ALA A 5 -9.47 -7.56 -12.99
C ALA A 5 -10.06 -6.24 -12.43
N TRP A 6 -10.60 -5.37 -13.26
CA TRP A 6 -11.07 -4.04 -12.87
C TRP A 6 -12.14 -4.07 -11.79
N TRP A 7 -13.25 -4.73 -12.05
CA TRP A 7 -14.40 -4.70 -11.16
C TRP A 7 -14.13 -5.30 -9.78
N PRO A 8 -13.50 -6.49 -9.67
CA PRO A 8 -13.16 -7.02 -8.37
C PRO A 8 -12.22 -6.11 -7.58
N ILE A 9 -11.18 -5.56 -8.24
CA ILE A 9 -10.21 -4.70 -7.57
C ILE A 9 -10.86 -3.40 -7.10
N LEU A 10 -11.67 -2.73 -7.94
CA LEU A 10 -12.39 -1.53 -7.54
C LEU A 10 -13.30 -1.80 -6.34
N THR A 11 -14.03 -2.91 -6.35
CA THR A 11 -14.89 -3.29 -5.23
C THR A 11 -14.08 -3.49 -3.95
N LEU A 12 -12.95 -4.20 -4.03
CA LEU A 12 -12.06 -4.37 -2.89
C LEU A 12 -11.54 -3.03 -2.36
N LEU A 13 -11.06 -2.17 -3.26
CA LEU A 13 -10.48 -0.88 -2.88
C LEU A 13 -11.49 0.04 -2.23
N VAL A 14 -12.73 0.08 -2.75
CA VAL A 14 -13.81 0.86 -2.13
C VAL A 14 -14.12 0.32 -0.73
N ILE A 15 -14.34 -0.98 -0.59
CA ILE A 15 -14.63 -1.59 0.71
C ILE A 15 -13.45 -1.39 1.67
N ALA A 16 -12.22 -1.63 1.23
CA ALA A 16 -11.03 -1.45 2.06
C ALA A 16 -10.88 0.01 2.51
N THR A 17 -11.08 0.97 1.61
CA THR A 17 -11.02 2.40 1.92
C THR A 17 -12.07 2.80 2.94
N VAL A 18 -13.32 2.37 2.75
CA VAL A 18 -14.41 2.64 3.70
C VAL A 18 -14.10 2.04 5.07
N VAL A 19 -13.69 0.78 5.11
CA VAL A 19 -13.35 0.10 6.37
C VAL A 19 -12.15 0.75 7.06
N ASP A 20 -11.14 1.17 6.30
CA ASP A 20 -9.96 1.84 6.85
C ASP A 20 -10.30 3.22 7.44
N LEU A 21 -11.17 3.99 6.77
CA LEU A 21 -11.65 5.28 7.28
C LEU A 21 -12.43 5.15 8.60
N TYR A 22 -13.22 4.08 8.75
CA TYR A 22 -14.04 3.87 9.96
C TYR A 22 -13.29 3.17 11.09
N SER A 23 -12.56 2.10 10.80
CA SER A 23 -11.96 1.22 11.81
C SER A 23 -10.44 1.29 11.89
N ARG A 24 -9.80 1.94 10.90
CA ARG A 24 -8.32 2.00 10.76
C ARG A 24 -7.65 0.62 10.84
N ARG A 25 -8.39 -0.42 10.44
CA ARG A 25 -7.93 -1.81 10.41
C ARG A 25 -8.58 -2.53 9.25
N ILE A 26 -7.76 -3.09 8.36
CA ILE A 26 -8.24 -3.89 7.23
C ILE A 26 -8.35 -5.35 7.69
N PRO A 27 -9.58 -5.94 7.72
CA PRO A 27 -9.76 -7.29 8.21
C PRO A 27 -9.19 -8.34 7.25
N ASN A 28 -8.50 -9.33 7.79
CA ASN A 28 -7.94 -10.44 7.00
C ASN A 28 -9.03 -11.21 6.23
N ARG A 29 -10.24 -11.26 6.78
CA ARG A 29 -11.40 -11.94 6.17
C ARG A 29 -11.80 -11.30 4.83
N LEU A 30 -11.46 -10.04 4.60
CA LEU A 30 -11.68 -9.36 3.33
C LEU A 30 -10.52 -9.62 2.35
N VAL A 31 -9.28 -9.45 2.82
CA VAL A 31 -8.10 -9.41 1.95
C VAL A 31 -7.65 -10.80 1.50
N LEU A 32 -7.66 -11.80 2.40
CA LEU A 32 -7.15 -13.14 2.08
C LEU A 32 -7.96 -13.88 1.01
N PRO A 33 -9.32 -13.90 1.06
CA PRO A 33 -10.11 -14.50 -0.02
C PRO A 33 -9.89 -13.81 -1.35
N PHE A 34 -9.71 -12.49 -1.32
CA PHE A 34 -9.50 -11.71 -2.52
C PHE A 34 -8.12 -11.94 -3.14
N LEU A 35 -7.08 -12.10 -2.34
CA LEU A 35 -5.75 -12.50 -2.78
C LEU A 35 -5.80 -13.89 -3.42
N ALA A 36 -6.45 -14.85 -2.75
CA ALA A 36 -6.61 -16.21 -3.28
C ALA A 36 -7.37 -16.21 -4.61
N ALA A 37 -8.45 -15.44 -4.71
CA ALA A 37 -9.21 -15.28 -5.95
C ALA A 37 -8.35 -14.69 -7.07
N GLY A 38 -7.50 -13.71 -6.80
CA GLY A 38 -6.56 -13.14 -7.77
C GLY A 38 -5.64 -14.20 -8.36
N VAL A 39 -5.00 -14.99 -7.50
CA VAL A 39 -4.11 -16.09 -7.94
C VAL A 39 -4.87 -17.12 -8.77
N ILE A 40 -6.06 -17.54 -8.31
CA ILE A 40 -6.88 -18.54 -9.01
C ILE A 40 -7.33 -18.03 -10.38
N VAL A 41 -7.90 -16.82 -10.45
CA VAL A 41 -8.40 -16.24 -11.70
C VAL A 41 -7.29 -16.01 -12.70
N THR A 42 -6.15 -15.45 -12.30
CA THR A 42 -5.02 -15.21 -13.21
C THR A 42 -4.40 -16.52 -13.68
N THR A 43 -4.36 -17.55 -12.84
CA THR A 43 -3.89 -18.89 -13.22
C THR A 43 -4.87 -19.57 -14.18
N ALA A 44 -6.17 -19.49 -13.90
CA ALA A 44 -7.21 -20.08 -14.76
C ALA A 44 -7.26 -19.44 -16.16
N THR A 45 -7.01 -18.12 -16.25
CA THR A 45 -7.08 -17.38 -17.52
C THR A 45 -5.80 -17.45 -18.34
N HIS A 46 -4.63 -17.54 -17.71
CA HIS A 46 -3.31 -17.42 -18.37
C HIS A 46 -2.38 -18.61 -18.07
N GLY A 47 -2.86 -19.66 -17.41
CA GLY A 47 -2.09 -20.84 -17.06
C GLY A 47 -0.88 -20.54 -16.19
N ALA A 48 0.22 -21.26 -16.41
CA ALA A 48 1.47 -21.09 -15.63
C ALA A 48 2.06 -19.68 -15.71
N LYS A 49 1.88 -18.97 -16.83
CA LYS A 49 2.31 -17.56 -16.94
C LYS A 49 1.51 -16.64 -16.03
N GLY A 50 0.20 -16.87 -15.92
CA GLY A 50 -0.67 -16.13 -15.00
C GLY A 50 -0.27 -16.34 -13.54
N LEU A 51 0.03 -17.59 -13.16
CA LEU A 51 0.54 -17.90 -11.82
C LEU A 51 1.85 -17.15 -11.53
N GLY A 52 2.81 -17.22 -12.47
CA GLY A 52 4.09 -16.52 -12.32
C GLY A 52 3.93 -15.01 -12.17
N GLN A 53 3.05 -14.38 -12.97
CA GLN A 53 2.76 -12.95 -12.88
C GLN A 53 2.09 -12.57 -11.56
N SER A 54 1.12 -13.37 -11.11
CA SER A 54 0.44 -13.16 -9.84
C SER A 54 1.43 -13.25 -8.66
N LEU A 55 2.23 -14.30 -8.61
CA LEU A 55 3.23 -14.47 -7.55
C LEU A 55 4.30 -13.37 -7.58
N ALA A 56 4.75 -12.96 -8.76
CA ALA A 56 5.71 -11.86 -8.91
C ALA A 56 5.11 -10.52 -8.46
N GLY A 57 3.84 -10.26 -8.76
CA GLY A 57 3.12 -9.08 -8.29
C GLY A 57 2.99 -9.05 -6.76
N ILE A 58 2.63 -10.19 -6.16
CA ILE A 58 2.58 -10.35 -4.69
C ILE A 58 3.97 -10.13 -4.09
N ALA A 59 5.01 -10.78 -4.64
CA ALA A 59 6.37 -10.67 -4.15
C ALA A 59 6.88 -9.22 -4.19
N LEU A 60 6.63 -8.50 -5.28
CA LEU A 60 7.00 -7.10 -5.43
C LEU A 60 6.27 -6.23 -4.38
N ALA A 61 4.95 -6.42 -4.24
CA ALA A 61 4.17 -5.71 -3.25
C ALA A 61 4.72 -5.94 -1.83
N VAL A 62 4.92 -7.20 -1.45
CA VAL A 62 5.42 -7.58 -0.12
C VAL A 62 6.85 -7.08 0.10
N ALA A 63 7.73 -7.14 -0.91
CA ALA A 63 9.11 -6.66 -0.79
C ALA A 63 9.15 -5.16 -0.47
N VAL A 64 8.41 -4.34 -1.24
CA VAL A 64 8.41 -2.89 -1.07
C VAL A 64 7.68 -2.47 0.21
N THR A 65 6.42 -2.91 0.38
CA THR A 65 5.63 -2.52 1.55
C THR A 65 6.08 -3.22 2.83
N GLY A 66 6.70 -4.40 2.72
CA GLY A 66 7.29 -5.13 3.84
C GLY A 66 8.45 -4.38 4.49
N VAL A 67 9.31 -3.73 3.69
CA VAL A 67 10.36 -2.85 4.21
C VAL A 67 9.74 -1.70 5.01
N LEU A 68 8.67 -1.08 4.49
CA LEU A 68 7.96 0.01 5.18
C LEU A 68 7.31 -0.48 6.48
N CYS A 69 6.73 -1.68 6.48
CA CYS A 69 6.18 -2.30 7.70
C CYS A 69 7.28 -2.64 8.71
N TRP A 70 8.44 -3.14 8.24
CA TRP A 70 9.58 -3.42 9.11
C TRP A 70 10.12 -2.16 9.78
N LEU A 71 10.16 -1.06 9.03
CA LEU A 71 10.51 0.27 9.56
C LEU A 71 9.40 0.86 10.45
N ARG A 72 8.30 0.15 10.66
CA ARG A 72 7.12 0.58 11.43
C ARG A 72 6.48 1.88 10.90
N GLY A 73 6.69 2.19 9.62
CA GLY A 73 6.06 3.32 8.93
C GLY A 73 4.71 2.99 8.28
N MET A 74 4.38 1.70 8.14
CA MET A 74 3.16 1.24 7.48
C MET A 74 2.47 0.11 8.24
N GLY A 75 1.13 0.07 8.19
CA GLY A 75 0.34 -0.98 8.83
C GLY A 75 0.39 -2.32 8.10
N MET A 76 0.34 -3.44 8.85
CA MET A 76 0.28 -4.79 8.26
C MET A 76 -0.98 -5.03 7.41
N GLY A 77 -2.04 -4.24 7.63
CA GLY A 77 -3.25 -4.28 6.81
C GLY A 77 -3.01 -3.81 5.39
N ASP A 78 -2.29 -2.70 5.26
CA ASP A 78 -1.94 -2.09 3.97
C ASP A 78 -1.01 -2.99 3.14
N LEU A 79 -0.03 -3.64 3.80
CA LEU A 79 0.83 -4.63 3.17
C LEU A 79 0.00 -5.75 2.53
N LYS A 80 -0.96 -6.30 3.28
CA LYS A 80 -1.83 -7.37 2.78
C LYS A 80 -2.72 -6.90 1.64
N LEU A 81 -3.23 -5.67 1.72
CA LEU A 81 -4.03 -5.05 0.65
C LEU A 81 -3.19 -4.89 -0.63
N CYS A 82 -1.97 -4.37 -0.52
CA CYS A 82 -1.04 -4.27 -1.65
C CYS A 82 -0.70 -5.65 -2.25
N ALA A 83 -0.48 -6.66 -1.40
CA ALA A 83 -0.23 -8.04 -1.86
C ALA A 83 -1.44 -8.60 -2.62
N ALA A 84 -2.67 -8.37 -2.12
CA ALA A 84 -3.88 -8.81 -2.80
C ALA A 84 -4.04 -8.13 -4.17
N VAL A 85 -3.84 -6.82 -4.25
CA VAL A 85 -3.87 -6.08 -5.52
C VAL A 85 -2.80 -6.61 -6.47
N GLY A 86 -1.55 -6.79 -5.99
CA GLY A 86 -0.44 -7.31 -6.79
C GLY A 86 -0.72 -8.67 -7.42
N GLY A 87 -1.46 -9.55 -6.69
CA GLY A 87 -1.89 -10.86 -7.20
C GLY A 87 -2.83 -10.80 -8.41
N TRP A 88 -3.57 -9.71 -8.58
CA TRP A 88 -4.46 -9.49 -9.72
C TRP A 88 -3.79 -8.79 -10.89
N ILE A 89 -2.97 -7.77 -10.63
CA ILE A 89 -2.44 -6.89 -11.68
C ILE A 89 -1.04 -7.28 -12.18
N GLY A 90 -0.35 -8.16 -11.45
CA GLY A 90 1.01 -8.57 -11.79
C GLY A 90 2.08 -7.50 -11.51
N PRO A 91 3.38 -7.82 -11.76
CA PRO A 91 4.49 -7.01 -11.27
C PRO A 91 4.62 -5.65 -11.97
N ALA A 92 4.38 -5.56 -13.28
CA ALA A 92 4.55 -4.32 -14.02
C ALA A 92 3.58 -3.23 -13.55
N GLN A 93 2.28 -3.56 -13.50
CA GLN A 93 1.26 -2.63 -13.02
C GLN A 93 1.41 -2.36 -11.51
N MET A 94 1.81 -3.37 -10.72
CA MET A 94 2.07 -3.20 -9.30
C MET A 94 3.21 -2.21 -9.03
N GLY A 95 4.26 -2.23 -9.85
CA GLY A 95 5.34 -1.24 -9.77
C GLY A 95 4.82 0.19 -9.94
N THR A 96 4.04 0.44 -10.99
CA THR A 96 3.38 1.74 -11.23
C THR A 96 2.45 2.12 -10.07
N ALA A 97 1.61 1.17 -9.63
CA ALA A 97 0.70 1.39 -8.51
C ALA A 97 1.44 1.79 -7.23
N LEU A 98 2.55 1.15 -6.89
CA LEU A 98 3.36 1.46 -5.70
C LEU A 98 3.98 2.87 -5.78
N VAL A 99 4.53 3.26 -6.93
CA VAL A 99 5.10 4.60 -7.12
C VAL A 99 4.02 5.66 -6.92
N VAL A 100 2.88 5.52 -7.59
CA VAL A 100 1.78 6.49 -7.48
C VAL A 100 1.17 6.47 -6.08
N THR A 101 1.05 5.31 -5.44
CA THR A 101 0.63 5.19 -4.04
C THR A 101 1.57 5.94 -3.10
N GLY A 102 2.88 5.84 -3.31
CA GLY A 102 3.86 6.58 -2.53
C GLY A 102 3.71 8.10 -2.67
N LEU A 103 3.54 8.59 -3.91
CA LEU A 103 3.31 10.00 -4.19
C LEU A 103 1.98 10.49 -3.60
N ALA A 104 0.89 9.76 -3.83
CA ALA A 104 -0.43 10.08 -3.29
C ALA A 104 -0.44 10.06 -1.76
N GLY A 105 0.20 9.03 -1.16
CA GLY A 105 0.33 8.92 0.30
C GLY A 105 1.12 10.07 0.90
N GLY A 106 2.23 10.47 0.27
CA GLY A 106 3.01 11.64 0.66
C GLY A 106 2.20 12.94 0.57
N ALA A 107 1.48 13.14 -0.54
CA ALA A 107 0.61 14.30 -0.70
C ALA A 107 -0.51 14.34 0.36
N LEU A 108 -1.19 13.21 0.58
CA LEU A 108 -2.22 13.10 1.61
C LEU A 108 -1.65 13.36 3.01
N ALA A 109 -0.45 12.87 3.31
CA ALA A 109 0.21 13.11 4.59
C ALA A 109 0.52 14.61 4.81
N LEU A 110 0.97 15.31 3.77
CA LEU A 110 1.21 16.75 3.81
C LEU A 110 -0.09 17.54 4.03
N ILE A 111 -1.14 17.19 3.29
CA ILE A 111 -2.47 17.79 3.45
C ILE A 111 -3.00 17.56 4.87
N TRP A 112 -2.89 16.33 5.37
CA TRP A 112 -3.31 15.98 6.72
C TRP A 112 -2.54 16.77 7.78
N ALA A 113 -1.22 16.89 7.64
CA ALA A 113 -0.37 17.67 8.52
C ALA A 113 -0.71 19.16 8.49
N ALA A 114 -1.02 19.71 7.31
CA ALA A 114 -1.46 21.09 7.14
C ALA A 114 -2.78 21.37 7.86
N CYS A 115 -3.77 20.50 7.66
CA CYS A 115 -5.10 20.65 8.27
C CYS A 115 -5.07 20.55 9.81
N HIS A 116 -4.08 19.84 10.37
CA HIS A 116 -3.97 19.63 11.82
C HIS A 116 -2.89 20.48 12.51
N GLY A 117 -2.31 21.46 11.79
CA GLY A 117 -1.31 22.38 12.33
C GLY A 117 0.01 21.74 12.75
N SER A 118 0.34 20.55 12.22
CA SER A 118 1.53 19.78 12.55
C SER A 118 2.59 19.75 11.42
N LEU A 119 2.51 20.70 10.49
CA LEU A 119 3.40 20.78 9.33
C LEU A 119 4.89 20.87 9.71
N SER A 120 5.23 21.75 10.65
CA SER A 120 6.61 21.90 11.12
C SER A 120 7.14 20.60 11.74
N ALA A 121 6.36 19.98 12.61
CA ALA A 121 6.74 18.71 13.23
C ALA A 121 6.86 17.57 12.22
N SER A 122 6.05 17.58 11.17
CA SER A 122 6.11 16.58 10.08
C SER A 122 7.32 16.79 9.17
N LEU A 123 7.68 18.04 8.88
CA LEU A 123 8.86 18.40 8.09
C LEU A 123 10.15 18.10 8.87
N ASP A 124 10.20 18.44 10.16
CA ASP A 124 11.32 18.12 11.04
C ASP A 124 11.50 16.60 11.15
N GLY A 125 10.40 15.84 11.33
CA GLY A 125 10.43 14.38 11.32
C GLY A 125 10.90 13.79 9.99
N SER A 126 10.55 14.39 8.87
CA SER A 126 11.02 13.94 7.54
C SER A 126 12.50 14.22 7.34
N SER A 127 13.00 15.37 7.77
CA SER A 127 14.43 15.70 7.72
C SER A 127 15.25 14.79 8.64
N ASP A 128 14.72 14.44 9.81
CA ASP A 128 15.34 13.48 10.74
C ASP A 128 15.39 12.07 10.16
N LEU A 129 14.37 11.65 9.39
CA LEU A 129 14.39 10.36 8.70
C LEU A 129 15.46 10.33 7.61
N VAL A 130 15.56 11.37 6.78
CA VAL A 130 16.56 11.45 5.70
C VAL A 130 17.97 11.49 6.29
N SER A 131 18.22 12.33 7.30
CA SER A 131 19.52 12.40 7.97
C SER A 131 19.85 11.10 8.72
N GLY A 132 18.86 10.50 9.35
CA GLY A 132 18.98 9.21 10.04
C GLY A 132 19.32 8.06 9.09
N PHE A 133 18.76 8.06 7.88
CA PHE A 133 19.08 7.08 6.84
C PHE A 133 20.56 7.14 6.43
N TRP A 134 21.11 8.34 6.27
CA TRP A 134 22.52 8.53 5.91
C TRP A 134 23.49 8.21 7.04
N THR A 135 23.09 8.41 8.31
CA THR A 135 23.99 8.26 9.47
C THR A 135 23.87 6.91 10.17
N ARG A 136 22.67 6.31 10.22
CA ARG A 136 22.35 5.10 11.01
C ARG A 136 21.93 3.90 10.16
N GLY A 137 21.78 4.08 8.83
CA GLY A 137 21.26 3.06 7.91
C GLY A 137 19.77 2.79 8.11
N ILE A 138 19.28 1.68 7.52
CA ILE A 138 17.86 1.28 7.54
C ILE A 138 17.52 0.73 8.93
N ARG A 139 17.12 1.61 9.86
CA ARG A 139 16.66 1.23 11.22
C ARG A 139 15.40 2.02 11.59
N PRO A 140 14.45 1.42 12.35
CA PRO A 140 13.28 2.12 12.84
C PRO A 140 13.67 3.35 13.67
N HIS A 141 13.04 4.51 13.38
CA HIS A 141 13.33 5.73 14.11
C HIS A 141 12.56 5.74 15.43
N PRO A 142 13.20 5.99 16.62
CA PRO A 142 12.57 5.82 17.92
C PRO A 142 11.31 6.68 18.15
N ARG A 143 11.20 7.83 17.48
CA ARG A 143 10.08 8.78 17.63
C ARG A 143 9.03 8.69 16.53
N LEU A 144 9.35 8.10 15.37
CA LEU A 144 8.53 8.11 14.15
C LEU A 144 7.96 6.73 13.83
N VAL A 145 7.60 5.96 14.85
CA VAL A 145 6.99 4.64 14.73
C VAL A 145 5.49 4.70 15.04
N LEU A 146 4.70 3.87 14.37
CA LEU A 146 3.24 3.77 14.58
C LEU A 146 2.84 3.40 16.02
N ASP A 147 3.73 2.78 16.78
CA ASP A 147 3.50 2.40 18.18
C ASP A 147 3.59 3.58 19.16
N ASN A 148 3.95 4.78 18.70
CA ASN A 148 3.95 5.96 19.54
C ASN A 148 2.50 6.36 19.89
N PRO A 149 2.09 6.45 21.16
CA PRO A 149 0.73 6.81 21.55
C PRO A 149 0.27 8.20 21.05
N SER A 150 1.22 9.06 20.72
CA SER A 150 0.97 10.39 20.15
C SER A 150 0.97 10.38 18.61
N ALA A 151 1.31 9.26 17.95
CA ALA A 151 1.31 9.17 16.51
C ALA A 151 -0.13 9.18 15.96
N ARG A 152 -0.45 10.21 15.21
CA ARG A 152 -1.73 10.27 14.49
C ARG A 152 -1.65 9.38 13.26
N THR A 153 -2.25 8.20 13.32
CA THR A 153 -2.32 7.29 12.19
C THR A 153 -3.25 7.85 11.12
N MET A 154 -2.76 7.94 9.90
CA MET A 154 -3.56 8.34 8.72
C MET A 154 -4.07 7.08 8.00
N PRO A 155 -5.31 7.06 7.50
CA PRO A 155 -5.80 5.96 6.67
C PRO A 155 -5.02 5.94 5.34
N TYR A 156 -4.35 4.83 5.03
CA TYR A 156 -3.48 4.72 3.85
C TYR A 156 -4.16 4.02 2.66
N ALA A 157 -5.29 3.33 2.89
CA ALA A 157 -6.05 2.66 1.84
C ALA A 157 -6.50 3.58 0.69
N PRO A 158 -6.88 4.86 0.91
CA PRO A 158 -7.17 5.79 -0.19
C PRO A 158 -5.99 6.01 -1.13
N ALA A 159 -4.76 6.10 -0.59
CA ALA A 159 -3.56 6.27 -1.40
C ALA A 159 -3.30 5.02 -2.27
N ILE A 160 -3.48 3.83 -1.71
CA ILE A 160 -3.38 2.55 -2.44
C ILE A 160 -4.43 2.49 -3.55
N ALA A 161 -5.65 2.94 -3.27
CA ALA A 161 -6.72 2.99 -4.25
C ALA A 161 -6.37 3.91 -5.44
N ILE A 162 -5.90 5.13 -5.16
CA ILE A 162 -5.46 6.08 -6.19
C ILE A 162 -4.33 5.47 -7.04
N GLY A 163 -3.30 4.91 -6.42
CA GLY A 163 -2.17 4.30 -7.11
C GLY A 163 -2.58 3.13 -7.99
N THR A 164 -3.45 2.26 -7.49
CA THR A 164 -3.95 1.11 -8.23
C THR A 164 -4.82 1.55 -9.41
N ILE A 165 -5.75 2.48 -9.21
CA ILE A 165 -6.61 3.00 -10.29
C ILE A 165 -5.74 3.64 -11.37
N PHE A 166 -4.76 4.47 -10.98
CA PHE A 166 -3.88 5.11 -11.94
C PHE A 166 -3.08 4.11 -12.78
N SER A 167 -2.64 3.01 -12.18
CA SER A 167 -1.89 1.96 -12.89
C SER A 167 -2.68 1.31 -14.04
N PHE A 168 -4.00 1.35 -13.99
CA PHE A 168 -4.85 0.85 -15.08
C PHE A 168 -4.88 1.78 -16.31
N PHE A 169 -4.58 3.06 -16.15
CA PHE A 169 -4.56 4.02 -17.26
C PHE A 169 -3.19 4.13 -17.94
N THR A 170 -2.14 3.60 -17.31
CA THR A 170 -0.76 3.74 -17.80
C THR A 170 -0.20 2.49 -18.51
N ASN A 171 -0.96 1.36 -18.53
CA ASN A 171 -0.52 0.11 -19.15
C ASN A 171 -1.56 -0.51 -20.08
#